data_ef94f9a7e9934397dbc312a696e13db7
#
_entry.id   ef94f9a7e9934397dbc312a696e13db7
#
_cell.length_a   1.000
_cell.length_b   1.000
_cell.length_c   1.000
_cell.angle_alpha   90.00
_cell.angle_beta   90.00
_cell.angle_gamma   90.00
#
_symmetry.space_group_name_H-M   'P 1'
#
loop_
_entity.id
_entity.type
_entity.pdbx_description
1 polymer ?
#
loop_
_entity_poly.entity_id
_entity_poly.type
_entity_poly.pdbx_seq_one_letter_code
_entity_poly.pdbx_strand_id
1 'polypeptide(L)'
;MKRYEIIGVLLTLLGAVLWGVSGASVQFLSNFRNMNLEWLVTMRLITAGLLTVIYAWFKYGNSIFHVFRSLKDTAGLIVFGVFGMALCQYTYFKSIALAGAGIATVLQYLAPSMIIIYMLARYGKRPSKGEIISVILALVGTICLMGNDGFSMERFPLAVLVWGLLSAVGVAVYSVSPVDLLYKYGTLPIVGFGMLLSGIIAAILFHQPNSYAMWDVWTVVGCFNVVFLGTIVSFNAYLEGVKRIGAVPGSILSSIEPISAAFFGWALLDNQFSALGLIGMAMIIATVIIIALEKRS
;
A
#
# COMPACT_ATOMS: atom_id res chain seq x y z
N MET A 1 11.75 -13.56 19.00
CA MET A 1 10.54 -13.63 18.14
C MET A 1 10.04 -15.05 18.04
N LYS A 2 8.75 -15.29 18.25
CA LYS A 2 8.12 -16.60 17.95
C LYS A 2 8.13 -16.79 16.42
N ARG A 3 8.23 -18.05 15.96
CA ARG A 3 8.19 -18.38 14.50
C ARG A 3 7.05 -17.66 13.75
N TYR A 4 5.91 -17.50 14.42
CA TYR A 4 4.73 -16.82 13.89
C TYR A 4 4.99 -15.34 13.55
N GLU A 5 5.70 -14.61 14.41
CA GLU A 5 6.04 -13.20 14.22
C GLU A 5 7.10 -13.00 13.13
N ILE A 6 8.09 -13.91 13.05
CA ILE A 6 9.10 -13.87 11.98
C ILE A 6 8.41 -13.97 10.61
N ILE A 7 7.49 -14.92 10.47
CA ILE A 7 6.71 -15.07 9.24
C ILE A 7 5.91 -13.80 8.96
N GLY A 8 5.34 -13.15 9.99
CA GLY A 8 4.61 -11.89 9.85
C GLY A 8 5.49 -10.76 9.30
N VAL A 9 6.70 -10.59 9.83
CA VAL A 9 7.68 -9.60 9.34
C VAL A 9 8.06 -9.89 7.89
N LEU A 10 8.39 -11.15 7.57
CA LEU A 10 8.77 -11.53 6.20
C LEU A 10 7.65 -11.32 5.18
N LEU A 11 6.40 -11.63 5.56
CA LEU A 11 5.25 -11.40 4.69
C LEU A 11 4.99 -9.92 4.46
N THR A 12 5.11 -9.09 5.51
CA THR A 12 4.95 -7.63 5.38
C THR A 12 6.03 -7.04 4.47
N LEU A 13 7.29 -7.43 4.66
CA LEU A 13 8.40 -6.99 3.81
C LEU A 13 8.23 -7.46 2.37
N LEU A 14 7.80 -8.72 2.16
CA LEU A 14 7.52 -9.24 0.82
C LEU A 14 6.43 -8.39 0.12
N GLY A 15 5.32 -8.12 0.81
CA GLY A 15 4.26 -7.29 0.26
C GLY A 15 4.74 -5.90 -0.15
N ALA A 16 5.52 -5.24 0.71
CA ALA A 16 6.05 -3.91 0.46
C ALA A 16 7.09 -3.89 -0.68
N VAL A 17 7.99 -4.86 -0.74
CA VAL A 17 8.95 -5.00 -1.85
C VAL A 17 8.21 -5.19 -3.18
N LEU A 18 7.19 -6.03 -3.21
CA LEU A 18 6.38 -6.25 -4.41
C LEU A 18 5.57 -5.02 -4.84
N TRP A 19 5.14 -4.17 -3.88
CA TRP A 19 4.57 -2.86 -4.23
C TRP A 19 5.59 -1.97 -4.93
N GLY A 20 6.83 -1.94 -4.47
CA GLY A 20 7.90 -1.18 -5.13
C GLY A 20 8.21 -1.70 -6.55
N VAL A 21 8.29 -3.03 -6.74
CA VAL A 21 8.44 -3.64 -8.08
C VAL A 21 7.28 -3.23 -8.99
N SER A 22 6.06 -3.29 -8.46
CA SER A 22 4.85 -2.86 -9.18
C SER A 22 4.89 -1.37 -9.50
N GLY A 23 5.42 -0.53 -8.60
CA GLY A 23 5.60 0.90 -8.83
C GLY A 23 6.47 1.19 -10.05
N ALA A 24 7.60 0.50 -10.21
CA ALA A 24 8.42 0.59 -11.41
C ALA A 24 7.67 0.16 -12.67
N SER A 25 6.86 -0.90 -12.59
CA SER A 25 6.01 -1.33 -13.72
C SER A 25 4.92 -0.29 -14.06
N VAL A 26 4.31 0.34 -13.05
CA VAL A 26 3.34 1.43 -13.24
C VAL A 26 4.02 2.62 -13.93
N GLN A 27 5.23 3.00 -13.50
CA GLN A 27 6.02 4.06 -14.13
C GLN A 27 6.33 3.73 -15.60
N PHE A 28 6.76 2.50 -15.90
CA PHE A 28 6.98 2.03 -17.26
C PHE A 28 5.71 2.13 -18.12
N LEU A 29 4.59 1.60 -17.63
CA LEU A 29 3.32 1.60 -18.34
C LEU A 29 2.80 3.02 -18.60
N SER A 30 2.95 3.92 -17.65
CA SER A 30 2.52 5.33 -17.79
C SER A 30 3.43 6.10 -18.75
N ASN A 31 4.75 6.08 -18.53
CA ASN A 31 5.70 6.94 -19.21
C ASN A 31 6.04 6.45 -20.62
N PHE A 32 6.10 5.14 -20.84
CA PHE A 32 6.56 4.57 -22.10
C PHE A 32 5.45 3.89 -22.91
N ARG A 33 4.27 3.67 -22.32
CA ARG A 33 3.14 3.01 -23.01
C ARG A 33 1.86 3.86 -23.01
N ASN A 34 1.93 5.09 -22.55
CA ASN A 34 0.80 6.04 -22.48
C ASN A 34 -0.43 5.45 -21.78
N MET A 35 -0.20 4.57 -20.78
CA MET A 35 -1.29 3.95 -20.06
C MET A 35 -1.89 4.93 -19.06
N ASN A 36 -3.20 5.08 -19.07
CA ASN A 36 -3.91 5.91 -18.12
C ASN A 36 -3.85 5.26 -16.72
N LEU A 37 -3.34 6.01 -15.73
CA LEU A 37 -3.16 5.51 -14.36
C LEU A 37 -4.49 5.20 -13.66
N GLU A 38 -5.52 6.02 -13.87
CA GLU A 38 -6.84 5.81 -13.27
C GLU A 38 -7.48 4.52 -13.80
N TRP A 39 -7.34 4.29 -15.12
CA TRP A 39 -7.76 3.03 -15.75
C TRP A 39 -6.98 1.83 -15.19
N LEU A 40 -5.66 1.96 -15.08
CA LEU A 40 -4.78 0.89 -14.59
C LEU A 40 -5.14 0.50 -13.14
N VAL A 41 -5.41 1.49 -12.27
CA VAL A 41 -5.85 1.24 -10.89
C VAL A 41 -7.18 0.52 -10.85
N THR A 42 -8.14 0.98 -11.63
CA THR A 42 -9.46 0.34 -11.71
C THR A 42 -9.35 -1.10 -12.18
N MET A 43 -8.66 -1.31 -13.30
CA MET A 43 -8.44 -2.63 -13.89
C MET A 43 -7.75 -3.59 -12.91
N ARG A 44 -6.63 -3.15 -12.27
CA ARG A 44 -5.89 -4.00 -11.35
C ARG A 44 -6.72 -4.43 -10.13
N LEU A 45 -7.53 -3.52 -9.56
CA LEU A 45 -8.33 -3.81 -8.37
C LEU A 45 -9.49 -4.75 -8.68
N ILE A 46 -10.20 -4.53 -9.80
CA ILE A 46 -11.29 -5.42 -10.23
C ILE A 46 -10.73 -6.81 -10.56
N THR A 47 -9.69 -6.86 -11.40
CA THR A 47 -9.11 -8.14 -11.84
C THR A 47 -8.50 -8.90 -10.67
N ALA A 48 -7.70 -8.23 -9.83
CA ALA A 48 -7.09 -8.84 -8.66
C ALA A 48 -8.14 -9.30 -7.63
N GLY A 49 -9.15 -8.47 -7.37
CA GLY A 49 -10.25 -8.81 -6.48
C GLY A 49 -11.02 -10.03 -6.96
N LEU A 50 -11.40 -10.04 -8.26
CA LEU A 50 -12.12 -11.17 -8.87
C LEU A 50 -11.31 -12.48 -8.81
N LEU A 51 -10.03 -12.44 -9.24
CA LEU A 51 -9.16 -13.62 -9.21
C LEU A 51 -8.93 -14.13 -7.80
N THR A 52 -8.76 -13.22 -6.82
CA THR A 52 -8.57 -13.59 -5.41
C THR A 52 -9.84 -14.22 -4.82
N VAL A 53 -11.03 -13.67 -5.12
CA VAL A 53 -12.32 -14.24 -4.67
C VAL A 53 -12.55 -15.61 -5.30
N ILE A 54 -12.31 -15.76 -6.61
CA ILE A 54 -12.43 -17.05 -7.32
C ILE A 54 -11.48 -18.09 -6.69
N TYR A 55 -10.21 -17.73 -6.48
CA TYR A 55 -9.25 -18.63 -5.82
C TYR A 55 -9.66 -18.99 -4.39
N ALA A 56 -10.13 -18.00 -3.62
CA ALA A 56 -10.64 -18.23 -2.27
C ALA A 56 -11.87 -19.16 -2.29
N TRP A 57 -12.75 -19.01 -3.27
CA TRP A 57 -13.92 -19.89 -3.42
C TRP A 57 -13.53 -21.33 -3.73
N PHE A 58 -12.58 -21.56 -4.65
CA PHE A 58 -12.05 -22.91 -4.90
C PHE A 58 -11.41 -23.54 -3.65
N LYS A 59 -10.75 -22.73 -2.82
CA LYS A 59 -10.04 -23.21 -1.63
C LYS A 59 -10.95 -23.46 -0.43
N TYR A 60 -11.96 -22.62 -0.22
CA TYR A 60 -12.79 -22.59 0.99
C TYR A 60 -14.29 -22.82 0.71
N GLY A 61 -14.68 -23.00 -0.54
CA GLY A 61 -16.07 -23.16 -0.95
C GLY A 61 -16.93 -21.97 -0.57
N ASN A 62 -18.21 -22.23 -0.31
CA ASN A 62 -19.21 -21.19 0.01
C ASN A 62 -18.98 -20.50 1.38
N SER A 63 -18.01 -20.96 2.18
CA SER A 63 -17.71 -20.33 3.47
C SER A 63 -17.20 -18.89 3.32
N ILE A 64 -16.62 -18.53 2.17
CA ILE A 64 -16.18 -17.17 1.89
C ILE A 64 -17.31 -16.14 1.97
N PHE A 65 -18.55 -16.55 1.71
CA PHE A 65 -19.72 -15.66 1.76
C PHE A 65 -20.31 -15.50 3.17
N HIS A 66 -19.76 -16.18 4.18
CA HIS A 66 -20.26 -16.07 5.57
C HIS A 66 -20.09 -14.68 6.15
N VAL A 67 -19.15 -13.87 5.64
CA VAL A 67 -18.98 -12.47 6.03
C VAL A 67 -20.26 -11.65 5.80
N PHE A 68 -21.04 -12.00 4.79
CA PHE A 68 -22.31 -11.31 4.45
C PHE A 68 -23.50 -11.74 5.30
N ARG A 69 -23.36 -12.77 6.15
CA ARG A 69 -24.42 -13.21 7.07
C ARG A 69 -24.54 -12.35 8.32
N SER A 70 -23.53 -11.52 8.60
CA SER A 70 -23.51 -10.61 9.74
C SER A 70 -23.46 -9.18 9.24
N LEU A 71 -24.45 -8.36 9.58
CA LEU A 71 -24.47 -6.94 9.23
C LEU A 71 -23.23 -6.21 9.76
N LYS A 72 -22.75 -6.55 10.96
CA LYS A 72 -21.54 -5.98 11.56
C LYS A 72 -20.30 -6.30 10.71
N ASP A 73 -20.16 -7.56 10.28
CA ASP A 73 -19.00 -7.99 9.51
C ASP A 73 -19.04 -7.46 8.08
N THR A 74 -20.23 -7.40 7.47
CA THR A 74 -20.44 -6.75 6.17
C THR A 74 -20.09 -5.25 6.25
N ALA A 75 -20.54 -4.55 7.29
CA ALA A 75 -20.16 -3.15 7.50
C ALA A 75 -18.65 -2.98 7.68
N GLY A 76 -17.99 -3.88 8.43
CA GLY A 76 -16.53 -3.91 8.55
C GLY A 76 -15.81 -4.10 7.22
N LEU A 77 -16.33 -5.00 6.36
CA LEU A 77 -15.81 -5.22 5.01
C LEU A 77 -16.01 -3.96 4.11
N ILE A 78 -17.15 -3.28 4.23
CA ILE A 78 -17.39 -2.01 3.53
C ILE A 78 -16.42 -0.93 4.00
N VAL A 79 -16.21 -0.80 5.32
CA VAL A 79 -15.22 0.14 5.86
C VAL A 79 -13.82 -0.15 5.30
N PHE A 80 -13.41 -1.40 5.28
CA PHE A 80 -12.12 -1.81 4.71
C PHE A 80 -12.02 -1.48 3.21
N GLY A 81 -12.99 -1.88 2.40
CA GLY A 81 -12.96 -1.73 0.95
C GLY A 81 -13.15 -0.28 0.50
N VAL A 82 -14.10 0.45 1.10
CA VAL A 82 -14.45 1.83 0.68
C VAL A 82 -13.54 2.85 1.34
N PHE A 83 -13.54 2.90 2.68
CA PHE A 83 -12.80 3.92 3.44
C PHE A 83 -11.32 3.57 3.67
N GLY A 84 -10.96 2.29 3.50
CA GLY A 84 -9.57 1.87 3.47
C GLY A 84 -9.03 1.92 2.04
N MET A 85 -9.29 0.88 1.25
CA MET A 85 -8.64 0.68 -0.04
C MET A 85 -9.05 1.70 -1.11
N ALA A 86 -10.36 1.94 -1.33
CA ALA A 86 -10.80 2.86 -2.37
C ALA A 86 -10.43 4.31 -2.03
N LEU A 87 -10.65 4.75 -0.79
CA LEU A 87 -10.24 6.09 -0.34
C LEU A 87 -8.74 6.29 -0.54
N CYS A 88 -7.91 5.35 -0.07
CA CYS A 88 -6.46 5.42 -0.24
C CYS A 88 -6.08 5.59 -1.71
N GLN A 89 -6.58 4.74 -2.59
CA GLN A 89 -6.23 4.76 -4.00
C GLN A 89 -6.69 6.06 -4.68
N TYR A 90 -7.94 6.45 -4.50
CA TYR A 90 -8.48 7.66 -5.13
C TYR A 90 -7.72 8.92 -4.70
N THR A 91 -7.54 9.11 -3.39
CA THR A 91 -6.92 10.33 -2.86
C THR A 91 -5.41 10.39 -3.13
N TYR A 92 -4.74 9.23 -3.16
CA TYR A 92 -3.33 9.14 -3.57
C TYR A 92 -3.14 9.60 -5.01
N PHE A 93 -3.97 9.13 -5.96
CA PHE A 93 -3.88 9.56 -7.35
C PHE A 93 -4.24 11.03 -7.55
N LYS A 94 -5.20 11.56 -6.78
CA LYS A 94 -5.47 13.01 -6.77
C LYS A 94 -4.27 13.82 -6.27
N SER A 95 -3.58 13.33 -5.23
CA SER A 95 -2.36 13.97 -4.73
C SER A 95 -1.22 13.90 -5.76
N ILE A 96 -1.04 12.77 -6.45
CA ILE A 96 -0.07 12.63 -7.54
C ILE A 96 -0.34 13.62 -8.66
N ALA A 97 -1.59 13.74 -9.09
CA ALA A 97 -1.97 14.65 -10.18
C ALA A 97 -1.68 16.11 -9.86
N LEU A 98 -1.71 16.49 -8.58
CA LEU A 98 -1.50 17.88 -8.14
C LEU A 98 -0.03 18.19 -7.82
N ALA A 99 0.75 17.25 -7.33
CA ALA A 99 2.08 17.51 -6.77
C ALA A 99 3.15 16.45 -7.13
N GLY A 100 2.80 15.49 -7.97
CA GLY A 100 3.70 14.40 -8.33
C GLY A 100 3.76 13.27 -7.30
N ALA A 101 4.32 12.12 -7.72
CA ALA A 101 4.34 10.90 -6.93
C ALA A 101 5.19 11.04 -5.64
N GLY A 102 6.30 11.77 -5.68
CA GLY A 102 7.19 11.94 -4.53
C GLY A 102 6.46 12.57 -3.34
N ILE A 103 5.82 13.74 -3.55
CA ILE A 103 5.08 14.44 -2.50
C ILE A 103 3.89 13.62 -2.00
N ALA A 104 3.12 13.02 -2.92
CA ALA A 104 1.98 12.16 -2.57
C ALA A 104 2.43 11.00 -1.68
N THR A 105 3.55 10.37 -1.99
CA THR A 105 4.11 9.25 -1.22
C THR A 105 4.58 9.71 0.17
N VAL A 106 5.30 10.84 0.28
CA VAL A 106 5.73 11.37 1.59
C VAL A 106 4.51 11.62 2.50
N LEU A 107 3.44 12.23 1.97
CA LEU A 107 2.22 12.46 2.75
C LEU A 107 1.52 11.16 3.13
N GLN A 108 1.49 10.16 2.25
CA GLN A 108 0.91 8.85 2.54
C GLN A 108 1.68 8.11 3.64
N TYR A 109 3.01 8.28 3.73
CA TYR A 109 3.84 7.70 4.80
C TYR A 109 3.65 8.33 6.18
N LEU A 110 2.72 9.26 6.34
CA LEU A 110 2.17 9.65 7.64
C LEU A 110 1.20 8.59 8.22
N ALA A 111 0.80 7.59 7.45
CA ALA A 111 -0.11 6.53 7.90
C ALA A 111 0.34 5.80 9.18
N PRO A 112 1.61 5.41 9.39
CA PRO A 112 2.04 4.82 10.66
C PRO A 112 1.77 5.72 11.87
N SER A 113 1.98 7.04 11.72
CA SER A 113 1.67 8.01 12.77
C SER A 113 0.17 8.04 13.09
N MET A 114 -0.68 7.99 12.06
CA MET A 114 -2.14 7.96 12.23
C MET A 114 -2.60 6.67 12.89
N ILE A 115 -1.99 5.53 12.56
CA ILE A 115 -2.26 4.23 13.20
C ILE A 115 -1.88 4.30 14.69
N ILE A 116 -0.71 4.86 15.04
CA ILE A 116 -0.27 5.05 16.43
C ILE A 116 -1.28 5.91 17.22
N ILE A 117 -1.70 7.05 16.64
CA ILE A 117 -2.69 7.93 17.26
C ILE A 117 -4.01 7.19 17.47
N TYR A 118 -4.48 6.44 16.48
CA TYR A 118 -5.69 5.62 16.59
C TYR A 118 -5.57 4.56 17.68
N MET A 119 -4.45 3.83 17.75
CA MET A 119 -4.22 2.77 18.73
C MET A 119 -4.14 3.34 20.16
N LEU A 120 -3.54 4.52 20.30
CA LEU A 120 -3.51 5.24 21.58
C LEU A 120 -4.91 5.69 21.99
N ALA A 121 -5.65 6.34 21.11
CA ALA A 121 -6.97 6.90 21.40
C ALA A 121 -8.03 5.81 21.66
N ARG A 122 -7.98 4.70 20.88
CA ARG A 122 -9.02 3.65 20.93
C ARG A 122 -8.74 2.58 21.98
N TYR A 123 -7.48 2.23 22.18
CA TYR A 123 -7.07 1.10 23.03
C TYR A 123 -6.13 1.50 24.18
N GLY A 124 -5.79 2.78 24.31
CA GLY A 124 -4.82 3.26 25.32
C GLY A 124 -3.39 2.72 25.07
N LYS A 125 -3.13 2.11 23.93
CA LYS A 125 -1.85 1.48 23.62
C LYS A 125 -0.81 2.54 23.27
N ARG A 126 0.14 2.77 24.17
CA ARG A 126 1.25 3.71 23.94
C ARG A 126 2.24 3.13 22.95
N PRO A 127 2.76 3.97 22.02
CA PRO A 127 3.82 3.53 21.12
C PRO A 127 5.11 3.27 21.91
N SER A 128 5.89 2.33 21.44
CA SER A 128 7.23 2.10 21.95
C SER A 128 8.19 3.20 21.47
N LYS A 129 9.36 3.31 22.12
CA LYS A 129 10.42 4.23 21.65
C LYS A 129 10.92 3.85 20.27
N GLY A 130 11.03 2.55 19.97
CA GLY A 130 11.44 2.04 18.65
C GLY A 130 10.42 2.40 17.58
N GLU A 131 9.12 2.27 17.84
CA GLU A 131 8.05 2.67 16.91
C GLU A 131 8.13 4.18 16.58
N ILE A 132 8.33 5.05 17.59
CA ILE A 132 8.44 6.51 17.39
C ILE A 132 9.68 6.84 16.54
N ILE A 133 10.85 6.31 16.92
CA ILE A 133 12.11 6.54 16.18
C ILE A 133 11.97 6.04 14.74
N SER A 134 11.40 4.87 14.54
CA SER A 134 11.19 4.27 13.22
C SER A 134 10.28 5.11 12.34
N VAL A 135 9.19 5.67 12.87
CA VAL A 135 8.30 6.57 12.12
C VAL A 135 9.05 7.82 11.67
N ILE A 136 9.84 8.44 12.56
CA ILE A 136 10.63 9.63 12.22
C ILE A 136 11.65 9.30 11.14
N LEU A 137 12.40 8.21 11.29
CA LEU A 137 13.40 7.77 10.32
C LEU A 137 12.77 7.42 8.96
N ALA A 138 11.60 6.76 8.95
CA ALA A 138 10.89 6.43 7.73
C ALA A 138 10.44 7.69 6.98
N LEU A 139 9.88 8.67 7.68
CA LEU A 139 9.45 9.94 7.08
C LEU A 139 10.62 10.74 6.52
N VAL A 140 11.66 10.97 7.34
CA VAL A 140 12.85 11.72 6.90
C VAL A 140 13.56 10.97 5.77
N GLY A 141 13.71 9.65 5.88
CA GLY A 141 14.32 8.80 4.85
C GLY A 141 13.54 8.86 3.52
N THR A 142 12.21 8.85 3.57
CA THR A 142 11.38 8.98 2.37
C THR A 142 11.52 10.37 1.74
N ILE A 143 11.56 11.43 2.55
CA ILE A 143 11.83 12.79 2.07
C ILE A 143 13.20 12.88 1.39
N CYS A 144 14.24 12.32 1.99
CA CYS A 144 15.58 12.29 1.42
C CYS A 144 15.62 11.51 0.10
N LEU A 145 14.92 10.37 0.04
CA LEU A 145 14.88 9.52 -1.16
C LEU A 145 14.18 10.21 -2.34
N MET A 146 13.11 10.97 -2.06
CA MET A 146 12.32 11.68 -3.07
C MET A 146 12.82 13.11 -3.37
N GLY A 147 13.77 13.61 -2.59
CA GLY A 147 14.22 15.01 -2.63
C GLY A 147 14.89 15.48 -3.92
N ASN A 148 15.23 14.55 -4.84
CA ASN A 148 15.79 14.91 -6.15
C ASN A 148 14.73 15.29 -7.19
N ASP A 149 13.46 14.97 -6.97
CA ASP A 149 12.38 15.22 -7.94
C ASP A 149 11.80 16.65 -7.84
N GLY A 150 12.59 17.61 -7.33
CA GLY A 150 12.22 19.02 -7.29
C GLY A 150 11.21 19.34 -6.17
N PHE A 151 11.56 19.01 -4.94
CA PHE A 151 10.80 19.38 -3.74
C PHE A 151 10.81 20.92 -3.58
N SER A 152 10.00 21.63 -4.35
CA SER A 152 9.80 23.08 -4.17
C SER A 152 8.63 23.30 -3.21
N MET A 153 8.96 23.68 -1.97
CA MET A 153 7.97 24.02 -0.95
C MET A 153 7.13 25.28 -1.31
N GLU A 154 7.50 26.01 -2.36
CA GLU A 154 6.86 27.27 -2.74
C GLU A 154 5.45 27.14 -3.34
N ARG A 155 5.01 25.93 -3.70
CA ARG A 155 3.69 25.69 -4.30
C ARG A 155 2.98 24.48 -3.68
N PHE A 156 2.68 24.55 -2.38
CA PHE A 156 1.82 23.56 -1.73
C PHE A 156 0.38 24.06 -1.65
N PRO A 157 -0.48 23.81 -2.65
CA PRO A 157 -1.90 24.06 -2.50
C PRO A 157 -2.45 23.24 -1.34
N LEU A 158 -3.33 23.82 -0.54
CA LEU A 158 -4.01 23.11 0.55
C LEU A 158 -4.63 21.78 0.08
N ALA A 159 -5.09 21.74 -1.17
CA ALA A 159 -5.64 20.53 -1.79
C ALA A 159 -4.65 19.35 -1.79
N VAL A 160 -3.34 19.57 -2.00
CA VAL A 160 -2.32 18.51 -1.96
C VAL A 160 -2.22 17.91 -0.57
N LEU A 161 -2.20 18.74 0.47
CA LEU A 161 -2.19 18.28 1.86
C LEU A 161 -3.45 17.49 2.19
N VAL A 162 -4.62 18.00 1.79
CA VAL A 162 -5.90 17.31 2.06
C VAL A 162 -5.92 15.92 1.39
N TRP A 163 -5.61 15.83 0.10
CA TRP A 163 -5.63 14.55 -0.62
C TRP A 163 -4.56 13.59 -0.11
N GLY A 164 -3.34 14.06 0.15
CA GLY A 164 -2.26 13.24 0.68
C GLY A 164 -2.56 12.72 2.10
N LEU A 165 -3.10 13.56 2.99
CA LEU A 165 -3.50 13.13 4.33
C LEU A 165 -4.69 12.16 4.30
N LEU A 166 -5.68 12.38 3.43
CA LEU A 166 -6.78 11.43 3.23
C LEU A 166 -6.26 10.07 2.72
N SER A 167 -5.23 10.07 1.88
CA SER A 167 -4.56 8.84 1.46
C SER A 167 -3.92 8.11 2.65
N ALA A 168 -3.21 8.82 3.52
CA ALA A 168 -2.64 8.25 4.74
C ALA A 168 -3.72 7.70 5.69
N VAL A 169 -4.86 8.40 5.83
CA VAL A 169 -6.04 7.88 6.55
C VAL A 169 -6.54 6.59 5.92
N GLY A 170 -6.65 6.54 4.60
CA GLY A 170 -7.03 5.32 3.86
C GLY A 170 -6.11 4.14 4.17
N VAL A 171 -4.78 4.36 4.16
CA VAL A 171 -3.78 3.35 4.56
C VAL A 171 -3.99 2.90 6.02
N ALA A 172 -4.20 3.84 6.93
CA ALA A 172 -4.45 3.52 8.34
C ALA A 172 -5.72 2.66 8.50
N VAL A 173 -6.81 3.03 7.81
CA VAL A 173 -8.08 2.29 7.84
C VAL A 173 -7.88 0.88 7.27
N TYR A 174 -7.29 0.71 6.08
CA TYR A 174 -7.14 -0.65 5.52
C TYR A 174 -6.15 -1.53 6.30
N SER A 175 -5.24 -0.93 7.07
CA SER A 175 -4.30 -1.69 7.91
C SER A 175 -4.92 -2.13 9.25
N VAL A 176 -5.88 -1.36 9.79
CA VAL A 176 -6.46 -1.63 11.12
C VAL A 176 -7.83 -2.29 11.03
N SER A 177 -8.73 -1.78 10.18
CA SER A 177 -10.13 -2.18 10.18
C SER A 177 -10.40 -3.65 9.84
N PRO A 178 -9.64 -4.32 8.93
CA PRO A 178 -9.95 -5.69 8.57
C PRO A 178 -9.41 -6.74 9.54
N VAL A 179 -8.59 -6.37 10.53
CA VAL A 179 -7.83 -7.35 11.35
C VAL A 179 -8.74 -8.41 11.96
N ASP A 180 -9.86 -8.03 12.58
CA ASP A 180 -10.81 -8.99 13.16
C ASP A 180 -11.44 -9.89 12.08
N LEU A 181 -11.76 -9.33 10.92
CA LEU A 181 -12.31 -10.08 9.78
C LEU A 181 -11.28 -11.05 9.21
N LEU A 182 -10.00 -10.64 9.15
CA LEU A 182 -8.90 -11.50 8.70
C LEU A 182 -8.71 -12.73 9.61
N TYR A 183 -8.90 -12.56 10.92
CA TYR A 183 -8.90 -13.69 11.86
C TYR A 183 -10.12 -14.60 11.69
N LYS A 184 -11.30 -14.01 11.51
CA LYS A 184 -12.56 -14.74 11.48
C LYS A 184 -12.80 -15.49 10.17
N TYR A 185 -12.48 -14.87 9.03
CA TYR A 185 -12.82 -15.38 7.69
C TYR A 185 -11.61 -15.72 6.82
N GLY A 186 -10.38 -15.43 7.31
CA GLY A 186 -9.16 -15.59 6.55
C GLY A 186 -8.81 -14.40 5.67
N THR A 187 -7.54 -14.32 5.28
CA THR A 187 -7.01 -13.16 4.55
C THR A 187 -7.53 -13.11 3.12
N LEU A 188 -7.48 -14.22 2.39
CA LEU A 188 -7.87 -14.27 0.97
C LEU A 188 -9.30 -13.77 0.70
N PRO A 189 -10.37 -14.26 1.39
CA PRO A 189 -11.73 -13.78 1.11
C PRO A 189 -11.89 -12.28 1.40
N ILE A 190 -11.37 -11.81 2.54
CA ILE A 190 -11.55 -10.43 2.97
C ILE A 190 -10.80 -9.46 2.06
N VAL A 191 -9.56 -9.77 1.71
CA VAL A 191 -8.75 -8.96 0.78
C VAL A 191 -9.37 -8.99 -0.62
N GLY A 192 -9.80 -10.14 -1.10
CA GLY A 192 -10.43 -10.28 -2.40
C GLY A 192 -11.73 -9.44 -2.53
N PHE A 193 -12.64 -9.54 -1.56
CA PHE A 193 -13.86 -8.72 -1.56
C PHE A 193 -13.56 -7.23 -1.36
N GLY A 194 -12.57 -6.88 -0.53
CA GLY A 194 -12.14 -5.49 -0.33
C GLY A 194 -11.59 -4.87 -1.62
N MET A 195 -10.72 -5.59 -2.35
CA MET A 195 -10.20 -5.17 -3.65
C MET A 195 -11.32 -5.00 -4.68
N LEU A 196 -12.24 -5.99 -4.76
CA LEU A 196 -13.35 -5.95 -5.70
C LEU A 196 -14.25 -4.75 -5.45
N LEU A 197 -14.62 -4.51 -4.19
CA LEU A 197 -15.42 -3.35 -3.79
C LEU A 197 -14.69 -2.04 -4.12
N SER A 198 -13.39 -1.96 -3.79
CA SER A 198 -12.56 -0.80 -4.12
C SER A 198 -12.47 -0.56 -5.63
N GLY A 199 -12.32 -1.63 -6.42
CA GLY A 199 -12.28 -1.56 -7.89
C GLY A 199 -13.60 -1.06 -8.48
N ILE A 200 -14.74 -1.51 -7.96
CA ILE A 200 -16.07 -1.03 -8.37
C ILE A 200 -16.22 0.48 -8.05
N ILE A 201 -15.80 0.91 -6.86
CA ILE A 201 -15.82 2.34 -6.50
C ILE A 201 -14.88 3.14 -7.42
N ALA A 202 -13.68 2.63 -7.70
CA ALA A 202 -12.75 3.26 -8.63
C ALA A 202 -13.35 3.39 -10.05
N ALA A 203 -14.05 2.37 -10.54
CA ALA A 203 -14.74 2.41 -11.83
C ALA A 203 -15.85 3.48 -11.91
N ILE A 204 -16.50 3.75 -10.77
CA ILE A 204 -17.52 4.81 -10.68
C ILE A 204 -16.87 6.20 -10.63
N LEU A 205 -15.75 6.35 -9.91
CA LEU A 205 -15.10 7.64 -9.69
C LEU A 205 -14.16 8.04 -10.84
N PHE A 206 -13.49 7.07 -11.47
CA PHE A 206 -12.58 7.28 -12.58
C PHE A 206 -13.25 6.93 -13.90
N HIS A 207 -13.56 7.94 -14.70
CA HIS A 207 -14.26 7.76 -16.00
C HIS A 207 -13.30 7.85 -17.20
N GLN A 208 -12.02 7.55 -17.01
CA GLN A 208 -11.02 7.74 -18.06
C GLN A 208 -10.82 6.48 -18.91
N PRO A 209 -11.06 6.55 -20.24
CA PRO A 209 -10.76 5.45 -21.14
C PRO A 209 -9.24 5.30 -21.32
N ASN A 210 -8.79 4.08 -21.63
CA ASN A 210 -7.39 3.79 -21.94
C ASN A 210 -7.13 3.82 -23.47
N SER A 211 -7.68 4.83 -24.15
CA SER A 211 -7.77 4.89 -25.61
C SER A 211 -6.43 5.03 -26.32
N TYR A 212 -5.40 5.53 -25.63
CA TYR A 212 -4.10 5.83 -26.23
C TYR A 212 -2.98 4.88 -25.78
N ALA A 213 -3.30 3.85 -25.01
CA ALA A 213 -2.29 2.90 -24.55
C ALA A 213 -1.72 2.07 -25.71
N MET A 214 -0.40 1.95 -25.74
CA MET A 214 0.28 1.06 -26.66
C MET A 214 0.28 -0.36 -26.09
N TRP A 215 -0.22 -1.33 -26.86
CA TRP A 215 -0.29 -2.73 -26.44
C TRP A 215 0.76 -3.56 -27.16
N ASP A 216 1.73 -4.03 -26.38
CA ASP A 216 2.76 -4.99 -26.80
C ASP A 216 2.98 -6.05 -25.70
N VAL A 217 3.90 -6.97 -25.93
CA VAL A 217 4.23 -8.02 -24.95
C VAL A 217 4.68 -7.45 -23.61
N TRP A 218 5.44 -6.36 -23.62
CA TRP A 218 5.95 -5.70 -22.39
C TRP A 218 4.86 -5.00 -21.62
N THR A 219 3.86 -4.45 -22.32
CA THR A 219 2.66 -3.89 -21.71
C THR A 219 1.87 -4.97 -20.98
N VAL A 220 1.70 -6.13 -21.60
CA VAL A 220 1.02 -7.28 -20.98
C VAL A 220 1.80 -7.78 -19.76
N VAL A 221 3.12 -7.91 -19.86
CA VAL A 221 4.01 -8.29 -18.72
C VAL A 221 3.92 -7.28 -17.60
N GLY A 222 3.95 -5.98 -17.91
CA GLY A 222 3.79 -4.91 -16.94
C GLY A 222 2.44 -4.96 -16.20
N CYS A 223 1.34 -5.12 -16.97
CA CYS A 223 0.00 -5.28 -16.40
C CYS A 223 -0.11 -6.54 -15.53
N PHE A 224 0.44 -7.66 -15.98
CA PHE A 224 0.49 -8.89 -15.19
C PHE A 224 1.25 -8.69 -13.87
N ASN A 225 2.41 -8.04 -13.90
CA ASN A 225 3.18 -7.72 -12.70
C ASN A 225 2.36 -6.85 -11.74
N VAL A 226 1.72 -5.78 -12.25
CA VAL A 226 0.90 -4.88 -11.43
C VAL A 226 -0.28 -5.61 -10.79
N VAL A 227 -0.99 -6.45 -11.55
CA VAL A 227 -2.17 -7.19 -11.05
C VAL A 227 -1.74 -8.31 -10.10
N PHE A 228 -0.82 -9.17 -10.53
CA PHE A 228 -0.51 -10.39 -9.80
C PHE A 228 0.45 -10.13 -8.63
N LEU A 229 1.65 -9.62 -8.90
CA LEU A 229 2.65 -9.38 -7.85
C LEU A 229 2.27 -8.15 -7.03
N GLY A 230 2.02 -7.02 -7.68
CA GLY A 230 1.79 -5.73 -7.03
C GLY A 230 0.42 -5.58 -6.39
N THR A 231 -0.54 -6.45 -6.67
CA THR A 231 -1.88 -6.34 -6.07
C THR A 231 -2.27 -7.63 -5.35
N ILE A 232 -2.39 -8.76 -6.03
CA ILE A 232 -2.85 -10.02 -5.38
C ILE A 232 -1.87 -10.44 -4.30
N VAL A 233 -0.60 -10.67 -4.66
CA VAL A 233 0.40 -11.19 -3.72
C VAL A 233 0.72 -10.16 -2.64
N SER A 234 0.96 -8.91 -3.02
CA SER A 234 1.36 -7.83 -2.09
C SER A 234 0.34 -7.59 -0.99
N PHE A 235 -0.93 -7.33 -1.34
CA PHE A 235 -1.96 -7.03 -0.33
C PHE A 235 -2.26 -8.23 0.57
N ASN A 236 -2.31 -9.45 0.01
CA ASN A 236 -2.50 -10.66 0.81
C ASN A 236 -1.32 -10.90 1.74
N ALA A 237 -0.08 -10.74 1.28
CA ALA A 237 1.11 -10.88 2.10
C ALA A 237 1.18 -9.81 3.19
N TYR A 238 0.98 -8.53 2.82
CA TYR A 238 0.97 -7.41 3.76
C TYR A 238 -0.07 -7.61 4.88
N LEU A 239 -1.33 -7.85 4.53
CA LEU A 239 -2.41 -7.99 5.51
C LEU A 239 -2.31 -9.27 6.33
N GLU A 240 -1.79 -10.37 5.78
CA GLU A 240 -1.46 -11.55 6.56
C GLU A 240 -0.29 -11.28 7.52
N GLY A 241 0.67 -10.44 7.11
CA GLY A 241 1.74 -9.95 7.96
C GLY A 241 1.20 -9.07 9.09
N VAL A 242 0.41 -8.04 8.76
CA VAL A 242 -0.26 -7.14 9.73
C VAL A 242 -1.09 -7.91 10.75
N LYS A 243 -1.84 -8.91 10.32
CA LYS A 243 -2.59 -9.81 11.21
C LYS A 243 -1.68 -10.46 12.25
N ARG A 244 -0.43 -10.79 11.91
CA ARG A 244 0.51 -11.50 12.79
C ARG A 244 1.31 -10.58 13.71
N ILE A 245 1.73 -9.42 13.22
CA ILE A 245 2.64 -8.51 13.95
C ILE A 245 1.97 -7.23 14.44
N GLY A 246 0.74 -6.96 14.00
CA GLY A 246 -0.02 -5.74 14.29
C GLY A 246 0.16 -4.65 13.24
N ALA A 247 -0.79 -3.70 13.24
CA ALA A 247 -0.85 -2.66 12.21
C ALA A 247 0.29 -1.63 12.31
N VAL A 248 0.73 -1.25 13.52
CA VAL A 248 1.83 -0.28 13.71
C VAL A 248 3.15 -0.83 13.14
N PRO A 249 3.67 -1.98 13.59
CA PRO A 249 4.89 -2.54 13.01
C PRO A 249 4.74 -2.85 11.53
N GLY A 250 3.57 -3.35 11.09
CA GLY A 250 3.30 -3.65 9.69
C GLY A 250 3.42 -2.42 8.80
N SER A 251 2.81 -1.32 9.18
CA SER A 251 2.88 -0.06 8.42
C SER A 251 4.27 0.58 8.42
N ILE A 252 5.04 0.46 9.51
CA ILE A 252 6.44 0.92 9.54
C ILE A 252 7.31 0.06 8.62
N LEU A 253 7.16 -1.27 8.65
CA LEU A 253 7.92 -2.18 7.78
C LEU A 253 7.58 -1.98 6.30
N SER A 254 6.38 -1.52 5.96
CA SER A 254 6.04 -1.21 4.57
C SER A 254 6.81 -0.03 3.99
N SER A 255 7.50 0.77 4.80
CA SER A 255 8.38 1.85 4.31
C SER A 255 9.57 1.35 3.48
N ILE A 256 9.82 0.05 3.39
CA ILE A 256 10.78 -0.54 2.43
C ILE A 256 10.33 -0.39 0.97
N GLU A 257 9.05 -0.13 0.72
CA GLU A 257 8.46 0.03 -0.62
C GLU A 257 9.20 1.09 -1.47
N PRO A 258 9.44 2.35 -1.01
CA PRO A 258 10.15 3.34 -1.80
C PRO A 258 11.58 2.91 -2.16
N ILE A 259 12.27 2.17 -1.28
CA ILE A 259 13.61 1.64 -1.59
C ILE A 259 13.50 0.63 -2.73
N SER A 260 12.53 -0.28 -2.64
CA SER A 260 12.27 -1.25 -3.69
C SER A 260 11.90 -0.56 -5.01
N ALA A 261 11.01 0.43 -4.99
CA ALA A 261 10.65 1.21 -6.17
C ALA A 261 11.85 1.93 -6.79
N ALA A 262 12.69 2.57 -5.97
CA ALA A 262 13.91 3.24 -6.42
C ALA A 262 14.92 2.26 -7.02
N PHE A 263 15.14 1.11 -6.37
CA PHE A 263 16.05 0.06 -6.86
C PHE A 263 15.60 -0.49 -8.23
N PHE A 264 14.32 -0.84 -8.36
CA PHE A 264 13.81 -1.36 -9.63
C PHE A 264 13.66 -0.27 -10.69
N GLY A 265 13.40 0.98 -10.30
CA GLY A 265 13.47 2.14 -11.19
C GLY A 265 14.87 2.37 -11.74
N TRP A 266 15.90 2.21 -10.92
CA TRP A 266 17.30 2.23 -11.36
C TRP A 266 17.62 1.04 -12.28
N ALA A 267 17.28 -0.16 -11.88
CA ALA A 267 17.68 -1.38 -12.60
C ALA A 267 16.96 -1.56 -13.94
N LEU A 268 15.72 -1.03 -14.10
CA LEU A 268 14.87 -1.27 -15.25
C LEU A 268 14.58 -0.02 -16.10
N LEU A 269 14.73 1.19 -15.53
CA LEU A 269 14.33 2.45 -16.15
C LEU A 269 15.45 3.50 -16.17
N ASP A 270 16.70 3.09 -15.85
CA ASP A 270 17.90 3.96 -15.81
C ASP A 270 17.77 5.17 -14.88
N ASN A 271 16.91 5.11 -13.87
CA ASN A 271 16.80 6.16 -12.87
C ASN A 271 18.13 6.24 -12.07
N GLN A 272 18.55 7.46 -11.70
CA GLN A 272 19.82 7.65 -10.99
C GLN A 272 19.60 7.90 -9.50
N PHE A 273 20.49 7.35 -8.66
CA PHE A 273 20.49 7.65 -7.23
C PHE A 273 21.28 8.92 -6.95
N SER A 274 20.74 9.78 -6.09
CA SER A 274 21.49 10.86 -5.49
C SER A 274 22.16 10.41 -4.19
N ALA A 275 23.18 11.16 -3.76
CA ALA A 275 23.79 10.94 -2.43
C ALA A 275 22.74 11.08 -1.31
N LEU A 276 21.82 12.04 -1.44
CA LEU A 276 20.71 12.24 -0.49
C LEU A 276 19.76 11.04 -0.50
N GLY A 277 19.46 10.50 -1.67
CA GLY A 277 18.62 9.29 -1.83
C GLY A 277 19.25 8.07 -1.15
N LEU A 278 20.57 7.88 -1.26
CA LEU A 278 21.29 6.78 -0.57
C LEU A 278 21.22 6.92 0.96
N ILE A 279 21.31 8.15 1.49
CA ILE A 279 21.12 8.42 2.92
C ILE A 279 19.68 8.06 3.32
N GLY A 280 18.69 8.46 2.53
CA GLY A 280 17.28 8.13 2.75
C GLY A 280 17.04 6.62 2.81
N MET A 281 17.63 5.86 1.88
CA MET A 281 17.57 4.39 1.89
C MET A 281 18.16 3.80 3.18
N ALA A 282 19.33 4.28 3.62
CA ALA A 282 19.95 3.82 4.86
C ALA A 282 19.07 4.08 6.08
N MET A 283 18.41 5.25 6.15
CA MET A 283 17.46 5.58 7.22
C MET A 283 16.25 4.64 7.23
N ILE A 284 15.67 4.34 6.08
CA ILE A 284 14.53 3.42 5.96
C ILE A 284 14.96 1.99 6.34
N ILE A 285 16.15 1.53 5.92
CA ILE A 285 16.67 0.22 6.34
C ILE A 285 16.83 0.16 7.86
N ALA A 286 17.30 1.24 8.48
CA ALA A 286 17.40 1.31 9.94
C ALA A 286 16.04 1.13 10.64
N THR A 287 14.93 1.63 10.07
CA THR A 287 13.59 1.41 10.64
C THR A 287 13.21 -0.07 10.68
N VAL A 288 13.51 -0.80 9.59
CA VAL A 288 13.23 -2.25 9.48
C VAL A 288 14.01 -3.01 10.55
N ILE A 289 15.29 -2.66 10.75
CA ILE A 289 16.16 -3.28 11.75
C ILE A 289 15.63 -2.99 13.17
N ILE A 290 15.29 -1.73 13.48
CA ILE A 290 14.77 -1.33 14.81
C ILE A 290 13.50 -2.12 15.14
N ILE A 291 12.52 -2.15 14.25
CA ILE A 291 11.24 -2.87 14.47
C ILE A 291 11.48 -4.37 14.58
N ALA A 292 12.38 -4.95 13.78
CA ALA A 292 12.70 -6.37 13.85
C ALA A 292 13.42 -6.76 15.17
N LEU A 293 14.27 -5.89 15.70
CA LEU A 293 14.96 -6.11 16.99
C LEU A 293 14.01 -5.94 18.18
N GLU A 294 13.15 -4.93 18.15
CA GLU A 294 12.19 -4.66 19.24
C GLU A 294 11.20 -5.81 19.43
N LYS A 295 10.81 -6.48 18.37
CA LYS A 295 9.97 -7.69 18.44
C LYS A 295 10.72 -8.90 19.00
N ARG A 296 12.06 -8.84 19.18
CA ARG A 296 12.87 -9.91 19.80
C ARG A 296 12.97 -9.78 21.32
N SER A 297 12.82 -8.58 21.85
CA SER A 297 12.77 -8.31 23.30
C SER A 297 11.36 -8.49 23.85
#